data_bcb554dc9e6984b87be3a123131598c2
#
_entry.id   bcb554dc9e6984b87be3a123131598c2
#
_cell.length_a   1.000
_cell.length_b   1.000
_cell.length_c   1.000
_cell.angle_alpha   90.00
_cell.angle_beta   90.00
_cell.angle_gamma   90.00
#
_symmetry.space_group_name_H-M   'P 1'
#
loop_
_entity.id
_entity.type
_entity.pdbx_description
1 polymer ?
#
loop_
_entity_poly.entity_id
_entity_poly.type
_entity_poly.pdbx_seq_one_letter_code
_entity_poly.pdbx_strand_id
1 'polypeptide(L)'
;RLLVGRKVLFIGAPSPQVAGIGAHHGRVQKHTAPGQHAPGHNEGPRRCLAECYGHDIDLTQREISYTAIPDLRNKYHAGVVLDCIVKVYDPKKDELIISIKEIETNPFLGAEQRHPVGCRRLAVISGKYGGGVFCNLPDGVVCMCNYSYQHEDSDFMVGENVMLVVQRYDDEKLQMFGKIMSKW
;
A
#
# COMPACT_ATOMS: atom_id res chain seq x y z
N ARG A 1 -18.41 15.32 10.69
CA ARG A 1 -17.68 16.42 9.99
C ARG A 1 -16.22 16.03 9.98
N LEU A 2 -15.72 15.49 8.87
CA LEU A 2 -14.31 15.20 8.64
C LEU A 2 -13.54 16.53 8.68
N LEU A 3 -12.66 16.66 9.66
CA LEU A 3 -11.72 17.78 9.73
C LEU A 3 -10.60 17.51 8.70
N VAL A 4 -10.53 18.30 7.66
CA VAL A 4 -9.36 18.35 6.80
C VAL A 4 -8.25 19.02 7.59
N GLY A 5 -7.35 18.22 8.16
CA GLY A 5 -6.18 18.68 8.86
C GLY A 5 -5.06 18.95 7.85
N ARG A 6 -4.43 20.12 7.94
CA ARG A 6 -3.31 20.49 7.10
C ARG A 6 -1.99 20.14 7.79
N LYS A 7 -1.13 19.44 7.07
CA LYS A 7 0.30 19.20 7.28
C LYS A 7 0.65 17.99 8.15
N VAL A 8 1.07 16.94 7.48
CA VAL A 8 1.84 15.84 8.04
C VAL A 8 3.29 16.02 7.60
N LEU A 9 4.21 16.07 8.55
CA LEU A 9 5.64 16.10 8.28
C LEU A 9 6.17 14.64 8.28
N PHE A 10 6.76 14.19 7.18
CA PHE A 10 7.43 12.89 7.15
C PHE A 10 8.78 12.98 7.85
N ILE A 11 8.98 12.15 8.88
CA ILE A 11 10.23 12.07 9.64
C ILE A 11 11.19 11.04 9.00
N GLY A 12 10.69 10.19 8.13
CA GLY A 12 11.45 9.16 7.41
C GLY A 12 10.97 7.75 7.67
N ALA A 13 11.46 6.79 6.86
CA ALA A 13 11.25 5.38 7.15
C ALA A 13 12.12 4.96 8.34
N PRO A 14 11.64 4.11 9.25
CA PRO A 14 12.47 3.59 10.32
C PRO A 14 13.68 2.87 9.71
N SER A 15 14.88 3.39 9.99
CA SER A 15 16.12 2.74 9.59
C SER A 15 16.27 1.45 10.39
N PRO A 16 16.67 0.32 9.80
CA PRO A 16 16.84 -0.94 10.52
C PRO A 16 17.95 -0.90 11.60
N GLN A 17 18.64 0.23 11.78
CA GLN A 17 19.77 0.37 12.68
C GLN A 17 19.50 1.10 14.01
N VAL A 18 18.27 1.49 14.32
CA VAL A 18 17.96 2.14 15.61
C VAL A 18 17.20 1.21 16.57
N ALA A 19 17.56 -0.07 16.59
CA ALA A 19 17.22 -0.99 17.67
C ALA A 19 18.38 -1.11 18.67
N GLY A 20 18.71 -0.03 19.33
CA GLY A 20 19.72 -0.06 20.38
C GLY A 20 20.19 1.32 20.77
N ILE A 21 19.53 1.96 21.72
CA ILE A 21 20.04 2.75 22.83
C ILE A 21 18.81 3.41 23.50
N GLY A 22 18.58 3.03 24.77
CA GLY A 22 17.69 3.77 25.66
C GLY A 22 16.70 2.90 26.41
N ALA A 23 17.20 2.14 27.41
CA ALA A 23 16.35 1.50 28.41
C ALA A 23 15.69 2.53 29.31
N HIS A 24 14.37 2.50 29.39
CA HIS A 24 13.67 2.69 30.67
C HIS A 24 12.29 2.01 30.62
N HIS A 25 12.22 0.93 31.38
CA HIS A 25 11.10 0.29 32.07
C HIS A 25 9.67 0.57 31.55
N GLY A 26 9.18 -0.37 30.77
CA GLY A 26 7.77 -0.62 30.54
C GLY A 26 7.60 -2.03 29.99
N ARG A 27 7.08 -2.95 30.80
CA ARG A 27 6.89 -4.37 30.50
C ARG A 27 5.88 -4.52 29.37
N VAL A 28 6.34 -4.72 28.13
CA VAL A 28 5.50 -5.11 26.99
C VAL A 28 5.62 -6.60 26.79
N GLN A 29 4.49 -7.29 26.92
CA GLN A 29 4.38 -8.72 26.62
C GLN A 29 4.60 -8.95 25.12
N LYS A 30 5.51 -9.87 24.81
CA LYS A 30 5.76 -10.37 23.46
C LYS A 30 4.54 -11.19 23.01
N HIS A 31 3.79 -10.69 22.05
CA HIS A 31 2.96 -11.54 21.22
C HIS A 31 3.69 -11.78 19.90
N THR A 32 4.24 -12.98 19.82
CA THR A 32 4.81 -13.55 18.61
C THR A 32 3.68 -13.84 17.62
N ALA A 33 3.65 -13.13 16.50
CA ALA A 33 2.79 -13.51 15.38
C ALA A 33 3.58 -14.41 14.43
N PRO A 34 3.05 -15.59 14.03
CA PRO A 34 3.69 -16.45 13.05
C PRO A 34 3.37 -16.00 11.65
N GLY A 35 4.38 -15.80 10.84
CA GLY A 35 4.28 -15.45 9.43
C GLY A 35 5.67 -15.32 8.82
N GLN A 36 6.39 -16.43 8.74
CA GLN A 36 7.64 -16.50 7.97
C GLN A 36 7.29 -16.37 6.49
N HIS A 37 7.59 -15.21 5.89
CA HIS A 37 7.72 -15.08 4.45
C HIS A 37 9.18 -15.29 4.07
N ALA A 38 9.38 -16.16 3.07
CA ALA A 38 10.67 -16.50 2.51
C ALA A 38 11.46 -15.25 2.08
N PRO A 39 12.80 -15.24 2.24
CA PRO A 39 13.64 -14.12 1.84
C PRO A 39 13.81 -14.11 0.33
N GLY A 40 13.35 -13.05 -0.31
CA GLY A 40 13.64 -12.88 -1.72
C GLY A 40 12.78 -11.84 -2.44
N HIS A 41 12.78 -10.61 -2.01
CA HIS A 41 12.59 -9.42 -2.85
C HIS A 41 12.95 -8.19 -2.03
N ASN A 42 13.73 -7.29 -2.60
CA ASN A 42 14.12 -5.99 -2.04
C ASN A 42 12.88 -5.06 -1.99
N GLU A 43 11.88 -5.43 -1.19
CA GLU A 43 10.75 -4.57 -0.91
C GLU A 43 11.21 -3.52 0.09
N GLY A 44 11.08 -2.25 -0.28
CA GLY A 44 11.33 -1.13 0.60
C GLY A 44 10.31 -1.07 1.75
N PRO A 45 10.51 -0.16 2.72
CA PRO A 45 9.63 -0.04 3.87
C PRO A 45 8.19 0.27 3.42
N ARG A 46 7.24 -0.47 4.00
CA ARG A 46 5.79 -0.28 3.79
C ARG A 46 5.15 0.59 4.86
N ARG A 47 5.97 1.19 5.72
CA ARG A 47 5.58 2.08 6.80
C ARG A 47 6.49 3.29 6.80
N CYS A 48 5.98 4.41 7.24
CA CYS A 48 6.76 5.62 7.48
C CYS A 48 6.29 6.28 8.77
N LEU A 49 7.24 6.93 9.44
CA LEU A 49 6.94 7.76 10.59
C LEU A 49 6.59 9.16 10.10
N ALA A 50 5.49 9.69 10.61
CA ALA A 50 5.01 11.03 10.31
C ALA A 50 4.64 11.76 11.59
N GLU A 51 4.76 13.08 11.60
CA GLU A 51 4.29 13.93 12.68
C GLU A 51 3.05 14.68 12.22
N CYS A 52 2.03 14.71 13.05
CA CYS A 52 0.81 15.46 12.82
C CYS A 52 0.30 16.06 14.13
N TYR A 53 0.22 17.38 14.19
CA TYR A 53 -0.20 18.11 15.40
C TYR A 53 0.59 17.77 16.67
N GLY A 54 1.88 17.48 16.55
CA GLY A 54 2.75 17.11 17.67
C GLY A 54 2.67 15.62 18.07
N HIS A 55 1.91 14.81 17.36
CA HIS A 55 1.84 13.35 17.55
C HIS A 55 2.69 12.63 16.51
N ASP A 56 3.51 11.69 16.97
CA ASP A 56 4.23 10.77 16.09
C ASP A 56 3.29 9.63 15.65
N ILE A 57 3.14 9.43 14.34
CA ILE A 57 2.21 8.49 13.75
C ILE A 57 2.96 7.50 12.86
N ASP A 58 2.75 6.20 13.09
CA ASP A 58 3.22 5.14 12.20
C ASP A 58 2.20 4.92 11.08
N LEU A 59 2.44 5.54 9.93
CA LEU A 59 1.60 5.44 8.75
C LEU A 59 1.93 4.19 7.95
N THR A 60 0.91 3.34 7.78
CA THR A 60 1.01 2.22 6.85
C THR A 60 0.75 2.67 5.42
N GLN A 61 1.31 1.94 4.46
CA GLN A 61 1.06 2.18 3.04
C GLN A 61 -0.44 2.27 2.68
N ARG A 62 -1.28 1.53 3.40
CA ARG A 62 -2.74 1.52 3.18
C ARG A 62 -3.42 2.85 3.45
N GLU A 63 -2.86 3.67 4.35
CA GLU A 63 -3.37 5.02 4.63
C GLU A 63 -2.69 6.09 3.77
N ILE A 64 -1.64 5.73 3.05
CA ILE A 64 -0.88 6.65 2.20
C ILE A 64 -1.37 6.64 0.76
N SER A 65 -1.66 5.46 0.18
CA SER A 65 -2.00 5.33 -1.24
C SER A 65 -2.99 4.21 -1.49
N TYR A 66 -3.83 4.40 -2.51
CA TYR A 66 -4.70 3.34 -3.04
C TYR A 66 -3.92 2.29 -3.82
N THR A 67 -2.80 2.68 -4.42
CA THR A 67 -1.92 1.77 -5.16
C THR A 67 -0.76 1.29 -4.28
N ALA A 68 -0.33 0.05 -4.48
CA ALA A 68 0.88 -0.45 -3.83
C ALA A 68 2.11 0.31 -4.35
N ILE A 69 2.90 0.84 -3.42
CA ILE A 69 4.17 1.49 -3.70
C ILE A 69 5.27 0.54 -3.22
N PRO A 70 6.12 0.01 -4.12
CA PRO A 70 7.13 -0.97 -3.73
C PRO A 70 8.12 -0.45 -2.68
N ASP A 71 8.46 0.84 -2.75
CA ASP A 71 9.31 1.50 -1.76
C ASP A 71 8.81 2.91 -1.51
N LEU A 72 8.32 3.17 -0.29
CA LEU A 72 7.80 4.48 0.10
C LEU A 72 8.86 5.58 0.08
N ARG A 73 10.15 5.25 0.24
CA ARG A 73 11.25 6.22 0.20
C ARG A 73 11.41 6.88 -1.16
N ASN A 74 11.00 6.20 -2.24
CA ASN A 74 11.09 6.75 -3.59
C ASN A 74 10.09 7.90 -3.82
N LYS A 75 8.98 7.89 -3.07
CA LYS A 75 7.91 8.89 -3.22
C LYS A 75 7.88 9.89 -2.06
N TYR A 76 8.22 9.44 -0.85
CA TYR A 76 8.10 10.23 0.38
C TYR A 76 9.44 10.29 1.10
N HIS A 77 10.05 11.48 1.09
CA HIS A 77 11.33 11.74 1.76
C HIS A 77 11.10 12.45 3.10
N ALA A 78 12.05 12.34 4.01
CA ALA A 78 12.04 13.12 5.25
C ALA A 78 11.92 14.62 4.95
N GLY A 79 11.07 15.32 5.69
CA GLY A 79 10.79 16.75 5.51
C GLY A 79 9.68 17.06 4.50
N VAL A 80 9.13 16.07 3.78
CA VAL A 80 7.97 16.29 2.92
C VAL A 80 6.73 16.56 3.78
N VAL A 81 5.99 17.60 3.42
CA VAL A 81 4.74 17.99 4.09
C VAL A 81 3.59 17.68 3.15
N LEU A 82 2.61 16.91 3.63
CA LEU A 82 1.42 16.54 2.88
C LEU A 82 0.15 16.93 3.65
N ASP A 83 -0.93 17.09 2.92
CA ASP A 83 -2.25 17.20 3.52
C ASP A 83 -2.75 15.80 3.94
N CYS A 84 -3.58 15.74 4.98
CA CYS A 84 -4.21 14.50 5.43
C CYS A 84 -5.65 14.73 5.88
N ILE A 85 -6.40 13.66 5.95
CA ILE A 85 -7.71 13.61 6.60
C ILE A 85 -7.55 12.95 7.96
N VAL A 86 -8.02 13.61 9.03
CA VAL A 86 -8.11 13.01 10.36
C VAL A 86 -9.35 12.13 10.41
N LYS A 87 -9.15 10.83 10.57
CA LYS A 87 -10.24 9.83 10.67
C LYS A 87 -10.73 9.67 12.09
N VAL A 88 -9.81 9.61 13.04
CA VAL A 88 -10.10 9.47 14.46
C VAL A 88 -9.16 10.37 15.26
N TYR A 89 -9.70 11.04 16.24
CA TYR A 89 -8.93 11.75 17.26
C TYR A 89 -9.60 11.51 18.63
N ASP A 90 -8.91 10.78 19.49
CA ASP A 90 -9.33 10.54 20.87
C ASP A 90 -8.22 10.98 21.83
N PRO A 91 -8.31 12.19 22.40
CA PRO A 91 -7.28 12.70 23.31
C PRO A 91 -7.17 11.92 24.63
N LYS A 92 -8.21 11.13 25.00
CA LYS A 92 -8.17 10.32 26.21
C LYS A 92 -7.34 9.06 26.05
N LYS A 93 -7.27 8.56 24.82
CA LYS A 93 -6.49 7.37 24.45
C LYS A 93 -5.18 7.71 23.77
N ASP A 94 -4.91 9.00 23.57
CA ASP A 94 -3.79 9.48 22.74
C ASP A 94 -3.78 8.83 21.32
N GLU A 95 -5.01 8.68 20.77
CA GLU A 95 -5.21 8.01 19.49
C GLU A 95 -5.48 9.04 18.39
N LEU A 96 -4.61 9.08 17.39
CA LEU A 96 -4.76 9.88 16.20
C LEU A 96 -4.57 9.02 14.96
N ILE A 97 -5.65 8.81 14.19
CA ILE A 97 -5.63 8.07 12.94
C ILE A 97 -5.86 9.05 11.79
N ILE A 98 -4.95 9.05 10.84
CA ILE A 98 -5.01 9.91 9.66
C ILE A 98 -4.94 9.09 8.37
N SER A 99 -5.41 9.67 7.28
CA SER A 99 -5.30 9.13 5.93
C SER A 99 -4.84 10.20 4.95
N ILE A 100 -3.84 9.88 4.16
CA ILE A 100 -3.34 10.75 3.08
C ILE A 100 -4.10 10.44 1.80
N LYS A 101 -4.31 9.16 1.51
CA LYS A 101 -4.98 8.72 0.26
C LYS A 101 -6.39 9.26 0.10
N GLU A 102 -7.12 9.47 1.21
CA GLU A 102 -8.53 9.89 1.15
C GLU A 102 -8.73 11.35 0.72
N ILE A 103 -7.64 12.12 0.55
CA ILE A 103 -7.68 13.43 -0.10
C ILE A 103 -7.92 13.27 -1.60
N GLU A 104 -7.39 12.20 -2.20
CA GLU A 104 -7.54 11.89 -3.61
C GLU A 104 -8.81 11.04 -3.83
N THR A 105 -9.38 11.16 -5.02
CA THR A 105 -10.49 10.27 -5.42
C THR A 105 -9.98 8.84 -5.55
N ASN A 106 -10.71 7.88 -4.97
CA ASN A 106 -10.36 6.46 -5.11
C ASN A 106 -10.36 6.06 -6.61
N PRO A 107 -9.24 5.59 -7.16
CA PRO A 107 -9.15 5.22 -8.58
C PRO A 107 -10.12 4.10 -8.98
N PHE A 108 -10.58 3.29 -8.02
CA PHE A 108 -11.55 2.23 -8.29
C PHE A 108 -12.92 2.79 -8.73
N LEU A 109 -13.28 3.99 -8.30
CA LEU A 109 -14.56 4.60 -8.68
C LEU A 109 -14.61 4.81 -10.19
N GLY A 110 -15.62 4.22 -10.85
CA GLY A 110 -15.75 4.23 -12.30
C GLY A 110 -14.74 3.36 -13.05
N ALA A 111 -14.02 2.47 -12.36
CA ALA A 111 -13.05 1.59 -12.98
C ALA A 111 -13.68 0.66 -14.02
N GLU A 112 -14.87 0.12 -13.76
CA GLU A 112 -15.56 -0.77 -14.70
C GLU A 112 -15.87 -0.08 -16.05
N GLN A 113 -16.19 1.21 -16.02
CA GLN A 113 -16.41 1.98 -17.25
C GLN A 113 -15.13 2.21 -18.04
N ARG A 114 -14.02 2.45 -17.36
CA ARG A 114 -12.70 2.66 -18.00
C ARG A 114 -12.04 1.36 -18.45
N HIS A 115 -12.30 0.27 -17.74
CA HIS A 115 -11.72 -1.04 -17.98
C HIS A 115 -12.80 -2.13 -17.96
N PRO A 116 -13.68 -2.20 -18.96
CA PRO A 116 -14.77 -3.17 -18.98
C PRO A 116 -14.25 -4.60 -18.92
N VAL A 117 -15.07 -5.50 -18.38
CA VAL A 117 -14.77 -6.95 -18.33
C VAL A 117 -14.43 -7.46 -19.73
N GLY A 118 -13.38 -8.27 -19.83
CA GLY A 118 -12.85 -8.80 -21.08
C GLY A 118 -11.83 -7.91 -21.78
N CYS A 119 -11.66 -6.63 -21.35
CA CYS A 119 -10.65 -5.78 -21.96
C CYS A 119 -9.24 -6.18 -21.53
N ARG A 120 -8.27 -5.95 -22.43
CA ARG A 120 -6.84 -6.14 -22.16
C ARG A 120 -6.21 -4.82 -21.73
N ARG A 121 -5.36 -4.88 -20.72
CA ARG A 121 -4.65 -3.71 -20.18
C ARG A 121 -3.20 -4.02 -19.89
N LEU A 122 -2.35 -3.06 -20.18
CA LEU A 122 -0.97 -3.07 -19.72
C LEU A 122 -0.96 -2.62 -18.25
N ALA A 123 -0.20 -3.31 -17.42
CA ALA A 123 -0.06 -3.00 -16.01
C ALA A 123 1.33 -3.36 -15.50
N VAL A 124 1.70 -2.81 -14.34
CA VAL A 124 2.96 -3.08 -13.67
C VAL A 124 2.68 -3.94 -12.43
N ILE A 125 3.44 -5.00 -12.25
CA ILE A 125 3.36 -5.82 -11.04
C ILE A 125 3.84 -5.00 -9.85
N SER A 126 2.98 -4.81 -8.86
CA SER A 126 3.25 -4.02 -7.65
C SER A 126 3.45 -4.86 -6.39
N GLY A 127 3.12 -6.14 -6.45
CA GLY A 127 3.29 -7.06 -5.34
C GLY A 127 2.83 -8.46 -5.70
N LYS A 128 3.10 -9.40 -4.79
CA LYS A 128 2.71 -10.82 -4.95
C LYS A 128 1.87 -11.30 -3.78
N TYR A 129 1.07 -12.34 -4.01
CA TYR A 129 0.35 -13.09 -2.98
C TYR A 129 0.32 -14.58 -3.34
N GLY A 130 -0.13 -15.44 -2.45
CA GLY A 130 -0.02 -16.91 -2.62
C GLY A 130 -0.70 -17.52 -3.85
N GLY A 131 -1.56 -16.79 -4.56
CA GLY A 131 -2.27 -17.23 -5.76
C GLY A 131 -2.02 -16.39 -7.00
N GLY A 132 -1.17 -15.35 -6.92
CA GLY A 132 -0.98 -14.44 -8.03
C GLY A 132 -0.24 -13.16 -7.69
N VAL A 133 -0.54 -12.10 -8.42
CA VAL A 133 0.12 -10.81 -8.30
C VAL A 133 -0.89 -9.66 -8.22
N PHE A 134 -0.48 -8.58 -7.59
CA PHE A 134 -1.16 -7.29 -7.69
C PHE A 134 -0.54 -6.50 -8.84
N CYS A 135 -1.37 -5.97 -9.72
CA CYS A 135 -0.97 -5.18 -10.87
C CYS A 135 -1.56 -3.78 -10.76
N ASN A 136 -0.74 -2.75 -10.90
CA ASN A 136 -1.18 -1.37 -10.98
C ASN A 136 -1.40 -0.98 -12.44
N LEU A 137 -2.59 -0.48 -12.75
CA LEU A 137 -2.88 0.13 -14.04
C LEU A 137 -2.37 1.58 -14.07
N PRO A 138 -2.18 2.18 -15.26
CA PRO A 138 -1.67 3.55 -15.38
C PRO A 138 -2.53 4.62 -14.70
N ASP A 139 -3.84 4.38 -14.57
CA ASP A 139 -4.80 5.28 -13.91
C ASP A 139 -4.90 5.05 -12.38
N GLY A 140 -4.04 4.20 -11.83
CA GLY A 140 -3.98 3.92 -10.39
C GLY A 140 -4.92 2.82 -9.90
N VAL A 141 -5.72 2.21 -10.75
CA VAL A 141 -6.54 1.05 -10.36
C VAL A 141 -5.65 -0.15 -10.11
N VAL A 142 -5.90 -0.85 -9.00
CA VAL A 142 -5.20 -2.09 -8.67
C VAL A 142 -6.02 -3.28 -9.11
N CYS A 143 -5.41 -4.16 -9.90
CA CYS A 143 -5.99 -5.42 -10.33
C CYS A 143 -5.32 -6.59 -9.63
N MET A 144 -6.10 -7.45 -9.00
CA MET A 144 -5.65 -8.70 -8.41
C MET A 144 -5.70 -9.80 -9.48
N CYS A 145 -4.53 -10.25 -9.93
CA CYS A 145 -4.41 -11.20 -11.04
C CYS A 145 -3.97 -12.57 -10.54
N ASN A 146 -4.72 -13.60 -10.89
CA ASN A 146 -4.30 -14.97 -10.67
C ASN A 146 -3.29 -15.40 -11.76
N TYR A 147 -2.41 -16.34 -11.41
CA TYR A 147 -1.57 -17.01 -12.40
C TYR A 147 -2.44 -17.84 -13.35
N SER A 148 -2.02 -17.93 -14.60
CA SER A 148 -2.57 -18.93 -15.50
C SER A 148 -1.93 -20.28 -15.18
N TYR A 149 -2.54 -21.37 -15.65
CA TYR A 149 -1.98 -22.73 -15.51
C TYR A 149 -0.59 -22.91 -16.17
N GLN A 150 -0.16 -21.95 -16.97
CA GLN A 150 1.14 -21.94 -17.67
C GLN A 150 2.21 -21.12 -16.94
N HIS A 151 1.88 -20.49 -15.82
CA HIS A 151 2.77 -19.59 -15.11
C HIS A 151 2.88 -19.95 -13.64
N GLU A 152 4.09 -19.83 -13.12
CA GLU A 152 4.42 -19.98 -11.71
C GLU A 152 4.82 -18.65 -11.08
N ASP A 153 4.91 -18.62 -9.76
CA ASP A 153 5.32 -17.40 -9.03
C ASP A 153 6.70 -16.89 -9.45
N SER A 154 7.62 -17.80 -9.77
CA SER A 154 8.98 -17.50 -10.22
C SER A 154 9.04 -16.76 -11.55
N ASP A 155 7.99 -16.87 -12.38
CA ASP A 155 7.96 -16.26 -13.69
C ASP A 155 7.80 -14.73 -13.65
N PHE A 156 7.36 -14.17 -12.53
CA PHE A 156 7.01 -12.76 -12.41
C PHE A 156 7.80 -12.08 -11.31
N MET A 157 8.25 -10.84 -11.59
CA MET A 157 8.91 -9.98 -10.62
C MET A 157 8.16 -8.67 -10.41
N VAL A 158 8.23 -8.12 -9.20
CA VAL A 158 7.72 -6.78 -8.92
C VAL A 158 8.44 -5.76 -9.78
N GLY A 159 7.69 -4.88 -10.42
CA GLY A 159 8.19 -3.89 -11.37
C GLY A 159 8.11 -4.32 -12.84
N GLU A 160 7.84 -5.59 -13.14
CA GLU A 160 7.65 -6.04 -14.53
C GLU A 160 6.32 -5.57 -15.12
N ASN A 161 6.36 -5.29 -16.42
CA ASN A 161 5.16 -5.00 -17.21
C ASN A 161 4.50 -6.30 -17.67
N VAL A 162 3.18 -6.34 -17.55
CA VAL A 162 2.37 -7.48 -17.97
C VAL A 162 1.12 -7.02 -18.72
N MET A 163 0.67 -7.85 -19.64
CA MET A 163 -0.65 -7.73 -20.24
C MET A 163 -1.64 -8.57 -19.45
N LEU A 164 -2.66 -7.96 -18.90
CA LEU A 164 -3.75 -8.63 -18.20
C LEU A 164 -5.08 -8.49 -18.94
N VAL A 165 -6.01 -9.41 -18.65
CA VAL A 165 -7.42 -9.28 -19.04
C VAL A 165 -8.27 -9.11 -17.79
N VAL A 166 -9.16 -8.13 -17.81
CA VAL A 166 -10.11 -7.87 -16.71
C VAL A 166 -11.18 -8.95 -16.71
N GLN A 167 -11.43 -9.58 -15.56
CA GLN A 167 -12.38 -10.69 -15.45
C GLN A 167 -13.66 -10.31 -14.70
N ARG A 168 -13.53 -9.58 -13.60
CA ARG A 168 -14.67 -9.20 -12.75
C ARG A 168 -14.33 -8.08 -11.79
N TYR A 169 -15.37 -7.48 -11.23
CA TYR A 169 -15.33 -6.49 -10.17
C TYR A 169 -15.98 -7.02 -8.90
N ASP A 170 -15.55 -6.52 -7.77
CA ASP A 170 -16.16 -6.72 -6.46
C ASP A 170 -16.33 -5.31 -5.84
N ASP A 171 -17.54 -4.79 -5.95
CA ASP A 171 -17.85 -3.42 -5.52
C ASP A 171 -17.89 -3.28 -4.00
N GLU A 172 -18.19 -4.35 -3.27
CA GLU A 172 -18.17 -4.32 -1.80
C GLU A 172 -16.75 -4.18 -1.28
N LYS A 173 -15.79 -4.85 -1.92
CA LYS A 173 -14.37 -4.81 -1.55
C LYS A 173 -13.58 -3.74 -2.30
N LEU A 174 -14.22 -3.05 -3.26
CA LEU A 174 -13.55 -2.11 -4.17
C LEU A 174 -12.33 -2.74 -4.84
N GLN A 175 -12.52 -3.92 -5.43
CA GLN A 175 -11.46 -4.71 -6.04
C GLN A 175 -11.77 -5.10 -7.48
N MET A 176 -10.76 -4.99 -8.34
CA MET A 176 -10.78 -5.51 -9.72
C MET A 176 -9.97 -6.80 -9.77
N PHE A 177 -10.50 -7.80 -10.46
CA PHE A 177 -9.84 -9.09 -10.66
C PHE A 177 -9.56 -9.31 -12.13
N GLY A 178 -8.42 -9.92 -12.40
CA GLY A 178 -7.97 -10.22 -13.75
C GLY A 178 -7.13 -11.47 -13.82
N LYS A 179 -6.63 -11.73 -15.03
CA LYS A 179 -5.71 -12.82 -15.33
C LYS A 179 -4.57 -12.29 -16.17
N ILE A 180 -3.35 -12.69 -15.85
CA ILE A 180 -2.20 -12.38 -16.69
C ILE A 180 -2.28 -13.19 -17.97
N MET A 181 -2.04 -12.52 -19.10
CA MET A 181 -2.00 -13.11 -20.42
C MET A 181 -0.58 -13.35 -20.90
N SER A 182 0.30 -12.39 -20.69
CA SER A 182 1.70 -12.44 -21.10
C SER A 182 2.53 -11.42 -20.33
N LYS A 183 3.84 -11.64 -20.30
CA LYS A 183 4.83 -10.59 -20.04
C LYS A 183 4.87 -9.62 -21.22
N TRP A 184 5.23 -8.39 -20.96
CA TRP A 184 5.40 -7.35 -21.97
C TRP A 184 6.86 -6.99 -22.15
#